data_58a96b251a9ba67f8acd77cdf4d23443
#
_entry.id   58a96b251a9ba67f8acd77cdf4d23443
#
_cell.length_a   1.000
_cell.length_b   1.000
_cell.length_c   1.000
_cell.angle_alpha   90.00
_cell.angle_beta   90.00
_cell.angle_gamma   90.00
#
_symmetry.space_group_name_H-M   'P 1'
#
loop_
_entity.id
_entity.type
_entity.pdbx_description
1 polymer ?
#
loop_
_entity_poly.entity_id
_entity_poly.type
_entity_poly.pdbx_seq_one_letter_code
_entity_poly.pdbx_strand_id
1 'polypeptide(L)'
;YNPGTVPQETGPNAEAMGLGSPVPGEREYPGDSEGEGSGPYAQRGAHRGDHMTHEADTTGAAAMQLLLPDAARNLLHFLGNSGRPLDMNTNGMLNDLPTLQGKVSEDLRTYTNEALKDAKASDYTGSVTYPFVTNWQPEKVEKSENSNWFYAVGGYHHATADTITVYPNGSYTYKYQAHTADRYNRDGGKKFGIGPIAVSDNELQELHRSGIAQEYNLVGESEVRTGP
;
A
#
# COMPACT_ATOMS: atom_id res chain seq x y z
N TYR A 1 -0.19 10.33 9.26
CA TYR A 1 1.16 10.52 8.72
C TYR A 1 1.55 11.98 8.79
N ASN A 2 2.58 12.30 9.54
CA ASN A 2 3.15 13.63 9.55
C ASN A 2 4.44 13.52 8.72
N PRO A 3 4.47 14.06 7.47
CA PRO A 3 5.72 14.07 6.72
C PRO A 3 6.68 14.88 7.58
N GLY A 4 7.79 14.29 7.97
CA GLY A 4 8.86 15.01 8.64
C GLY A 4 9.08 16.32 7.90
N THR A 5 9.36 17.38 8.62
CA THR A 5 9.48 18.74 8.07
C THR A 5 10.22 18.74 6.74
N VAL A 6 9.46 18.95 5.67
CA VAL A 6 10.01 19.15 4.34
C VAL A 6 10.99 20.31 4.45
N PRO A 7 12.23 20.20 3.95
CA PRO A 7 13.17 21.32 3.97
C PRO A 7 12.53 22.56 3.36
N GLN A 8 12.64 23.69 4.01
CA GLN A 8 11.90 24.91 3.64
C GLN A 8 12.37 25.57 2.32
N GLU A 9 13.45 25.11 1.73
CA GLU A 9 13.95 25.63 0.46
C GLU A 9 13.37 24.83 -0.70
N THR A 10 12.30 25.35 -1.27
CA THR A 10 11.70 24.85 -2.51
C THR A 10 12.16 25.67 -3.70
N GLY A 11 12.48 25.03 -4.82
CA GLY A 11 12.70 25.74 -6.07
C GLY A 11 11.43 26.42 -6.58
N PRO A 12 11.54 27.44 -7.47
CA PRO A 12 10.40 28.23 -7.92
C PRO A 12 9.34 27.43 -8.69
N ASN A 13 9.67 26.27 -9.22
CA ASN A 13 8.73 25.40 -9.95
C ASN A 13 8.24 24.22 -9.09
N ALA A 14 8.41 24.29 -7.79
CA ALA A 14 7.95 23.24 -6.87
C ALA A 14 6.48 22.88 -7.09
N GLU A 15 5.61 23.85 -7.33
CA GLU A 15 4.20 23.63 -7.63
C GLU A 15 3.99 22.84 -8.95
N ALA A 16 4.78 23.13 -9.97
CA ALA A 16 4.71 22.43 -11.26
C ALA A 16 5.11 20.96 -11.17
N MET A 17 5.85 20.58 -10.14
CA MET A 17 6.25 19.20 -9.85
C MET A 17 5.23 18.44 -8.97
N GLY A 18 4.04 19.00 -8.77
CA GLY A 18 3.00 18.39 -7.93
C GLY A 18 3.24 18.56 -6.44
N LEU A 19 4.07 19.52 -6.07
CA LEU A 19 4.48 19.79 -4.70
C LEU A 19 3.49 20.71 -4.00
N GLY A 20 3.12 20.38 -2.82
CA GLY A 20 2.10 21.09 -2.01
C GLY A 20 0.82 20.29 -1.84
N SER A 21 0.74 19.13 -2.44
CA SER A 21 -0.30 18.18 -2.10
C SER A 21 0.02 17.48 -0.79
N PRO A 22 -1.00 17.21 0.02
CA PRO A 22 -0.81 16.41 1.22
C PRO A 22 -0.17 15.07 0.87
N VAL A 23 0.57 14.53 1.80
CA VAL A 23 1.17 13.21 1.71
C VAL A 23 0.13 12.19 1.29
N PRO A 24 0.46 11.21 0.44
CA PRO A 24 -0.50 10.23 -0.06
C PRO A 24 -1.41 9.61 1.00
N GLY A 25 -0.93 9.43 2.24
CA GLY A 25 -1.70 8.86 3.34
C GLY A 25 -2.85 9.71 3.90
N GLU A 26 -2.88 11.01 3.61
CA GLU A 26 -3.97 11.90 4.03
C GLU A 26 -5.05 12.09 2.98
N ARG A 27 -4.80 11.63 1.75
CA ARG A 27 -5.83 11.62 0.71
C ARG A 27 -6.75 10.44 0.92
N GLU A 28 -8.02 10.66 0.64
CA GLU A 28 -8.92 9.53 0.43
C GLU A 28 -8.24 8.57 -0.55
N TYR A 29 -7.94 7.42 -0.05
CA TYR A 29 -7.44 6.32 -0.81
C TYR A 29 -8.37 6.08 -2.01
N PRO A 30 -7.85 5.98 -3.24
CA PRO A 30 -8.67 5.76 -4.42
C PRO A 30 -9.12 4.28 -4.46
N GLY A 31 -9.52 3.75 -3.34
CA GLY A 31 -9.98 2.39 -3.20
C GLY A 31 -11.47 2.29 -3.23
N ASP A 32 -11.92 1.07 -3.24
CA ASP A 32 -13.33 0.71 -3.27
C ASP A 32 -14.08 1.38 -2.12
N SER A 33 -15.23 1.93 -2.43
CA SER A 33 -16.11 2.51 -1.43
C SER A 33 -16.53 1.46 -0.39
N GLU A 34 -16.80 1.91 0.81
CA GLU A 34 -17.35 1.04 1.84
C GLU A 34 -18.62 0.37 1.33
N GLY A 35 -18.63 -0.97 1.30
CA GLY A 35 -19.74 -1.77 0.77
C GLY A 35 -19.56 -2.32 -0.64
N GLU A 36 -18.47 -1.98 -1.35
CA GLU A 36 -18.04 -2.76 -2.50
C GLU A 36 -17.45 -4.10 -2.03
N GLY A 37 -17.46 -5.11 -2.89
CA GLY A 37 -17.00 -6.44 -2.51
C GLY A 37 -18.05 -7.23 -1.71
N SER A 38 -17.90 -7.33 -0.41
CA SER A 38 -18.83 -8.11 0.44
C SER A 38 -20.21 -7.47 0.62
N GLY A 39 -20.36 -6.19 0.29
CA GLY A 39 -21.56 -5.42 0.64
C GLY A 39 -21.56 -4.96 2.10
N PRO A 40 -22.69 -4.43 2.64
CA PRO A 40 -22.73 -3.89 3.98
C PRO A 40 -22.41 -4.93 5.07
N TYR A 41 -21.67 -4.51 6.08
CA TYR A 41 -21.33 -5.32 7.24
C TYR A 41 -22.57 -5.65 8.09
N ALA A 42 -22.61 -6.88 8.65
CA ALA A 42 -23.64 -7.36 9.57
C ALA A 42 -25.08 -7.23 9.04
N GLN A 43 -25.30 -7.54 7.77
CA GLN A 43 -26.63 -7.52 7.14
C GLN A 43 -27.58 -8.57 7.73
N ARG A 44 -27.06 -9.62 8.31
CA ARG A 44 -27.81 -10.71 8.92
C ARG A 44 -27.11 -11.22 10.19
N GLY A 45 -27.85 -11.91 11.03
CA GLY A 45 -27.25 -12.62 12.16
C GLY A 45 -26.45 -13.83 11.71
N ALA A 46 -25.42 -14.16 12.49
CA ALA A 46 -24.60 -15.33 12.25
C ALA A 46 -25.35 -16.63 12.55
N HIS A 47 -25.15 -17.63 11.70
CA HIS A 47 -25.67 -18.97 11.87
C HIS A 47 -24.56 -19.94 12.34
N ARG A 48 -24.95 -21.13 12.79
CA ARG A 48 -23.96 -22.14 13.22
C ARG A 48 -22.92 -22.47 12.13
N GLY A 49 -23.34 -22.49 10.88
CA GLY A 49 -22.43 -22.71 9.73
C GLY A 49 -21.36 -21.65 9.64
N ASP A 50 -21.72 -20.36 9.81
CA ASP A 50 -20.78 -19.25 9.76
C ASP A 50 -19.70 -19.37 10.85
N HIS A 51 -20.09 -19.75 12.07
CA HIS A 51 -19.15 -19.98 13.17
C HIS A 51 -18.20 -21.13 12.87
N MET A 52 -18.70 -22.23 12.28
CA MET A 52 -17.84 -23.36 11.89
C MET A 52 -16.83 -22.97 10.80
N THR A 53 -17.26 -22.21 9.79
CA THR A 53 -16.38 -21.67 8.75
C THR A 53 -15.34 -20.75 9.37
N HIS A 54 -15.75 -19.81 10.23
CA HIS A 54 -14.85 -18.89 10.90
C HIS A 54 -13.77 -19.61 11.73
N GLU A 55 -14.13 -20.64 12.49
CA GLU A 55 -13.18 -21.45 13.27
C GLU A 55 -12.20 -22.20 12.36
N ALA A 56 -12.69 -22.79 11.26
CA ALA A 56 -11.85 -23.49 10.30
C ALA A 56 -10.86 -22.53 9.62
N ASP A 57 -11.33 -21.37 9.17
CA ASP A 57 -10.51 -20.36 8.51
C ASP A 57 -9.46 -19.77 9.48
N THR A 58 -9.85 -19.53 10.74
CA THR A 58 -8.92 -19.04 11.78
C THR A 58 -7.81 -20.06 12.05
N THR A 59 -8.17 -21.33 12.18
CA THR A 59 -7.19 -22.41 12.36
C THR A 59 -6.28 -22.54 11.16
N GLY A 60 -6.86 -22.44 9.96
CA GLY A 60 -6.13 -22.46 8.72
C GLY A 60 -5.16 -21.31 8.57
N ALA A 61 -5.60 -20.10 8.81
CA ALA A 61 -4.77 -18.91 8.76
C ALA A 61 -3.59 -19.00 9.75
N ALA A 62 -3.84 -19.47 10.97
CA ALA A 62 -2.78 -19.68 11.95
C ALA A 62 -1.72 -20.71 11.48
N ALA A 63 -2.15 -21.79 10.84
CA ALA A 63 -1.23 -22.80 10.30
C ALA A 63 -0.38 -22.27 9.13
N MET A 64 -0.84 -21.25 8.41
CA MET A 64 -0.12 -20.66 7.28
C MET A 64 0.94 -19.61 7.68
N GLN A 65 0.97 -19.16 8.91
CA GLN A 65 1.88 -18.07 9.36
C GLN A 65 3.35 -18.32 9.03
N LEU A 66 3.80 -19.58 9.00
CA LEU A 66 5.17 -19.92 8.68
C LEU A 66 5.51 -19.85 7.18
N LEU A 67 4.53 -20.04 6.30
CA LEU A 67 4.73 -20.10 4.85
C LEU A 67 4.32 -18.81 4.15
N LEU A 68 3.27 -18.16 4.66
CA LEU A 68 2.63 -16.99 4.08
C LEU A 68 2.28 -16.00 5.20
N PRO A 69 3.29 -15.41 5.86
CA PRO A 69 3.10 -14.65 7.10
C PRO A 69 2.19 -13.43 6.93
N ASP A 70 2.36 -12.65 5.88
CA ASP A 70 1.54 -11.44 5.66
C ASP A 70 0.11 -11.79 5.23
N ALA A 71 -0.05 -12.80 4.36
CA ALA A 71 -1.37 -13.31 4.01
C ALA A 71 -2.12 -13.85 5.22
N ALA A 72 -1.46 -14.63 6.07
CA ALA A 72 -2.04 -15.17 7.30
C ALA A 72 -2.41 -14.03 8.28
N ARG A 73 -1.52 -13.06 8.46
CA ARG A 73 -1.74 -11.88 9.32
C ARG A 73 -2.99 -11.10 8.86
N ASN A 74 -3.09 -10.83 7.58
CA ASN A 74 -4.20 -10.06 7.02
C ASN A 74 -5.53 -10.83 7.15
N LEU A 75 -5.54 -12.13 6.87
CA LEU A 75 -6.72 -12.97 7.05
C LEU A 75 -7.15 -13.07 8.52
N LEU A 76 -6.20 -13.25 9.45
CA LEU A 76 -6.50 -13.28 10.89
C LEU A 76 -7.06 -11.95 11.39
N HIS A 77 -6.58 -10.82 10.85
CA HIS A 77 -7.13 -9.51 11.21
C HIS A 77 -8.58 -9.35 10.73
N PHE A 78 -8.89 -9.79 9.50
CA PHE A 78 -10.25 -9.86 8.97
C PHE A 78 -11.17 -10.71 9.87
N LEU A 79 -10.74 -11.93 10.20
CA LEU A 79 -11.46 -12.85 11.07
C LEU A 79 -11.59 -12.33 12.52
N GLY A 80 -10.66 -11.51 12.96
CA GLY A 80 -10.70 -10.82 14.26
C GLY A 80 -11.81 -9.77 14.37
N ASN A 81 -12.51 -9.47 13.30
CA ASN A 81 -13.73 -8.65 13.26
C ASN A 81 -13.60 -7.25 13.85
N SER A 82 -12.42 -6.64 13.75
CA SER A 82 -12.18 -5.32 14.34
C SER A 82 -12.59 -4.16 13.43
N GLY A 83 -12.55 -4.36 12.10
CA GLY A 83 -12.73 -3.33 11.08
C GLY A 83 -11.71 -2.18 11.13
N ARG A 84 -10.74 -2.26 12.03
CA ARG A 84 -9.72 -1.21 12.19
C ARG A 84 -8.68 -1.30 11.08
N PRO A 85 -8.16 -0.17 10.60
CA PRO A 85 -7.04 -0.18 9.66
C PRO A 85 -5.86 -1.01 10.20
N LEU A 86 -5.18 -1.70 9.30
CA LEU A 86 -3.98 -2.47 9.60
C LEU A 86 -2.80 -1.90 8.79
N ASP A 87 -1.63 -1.84 9.42
CA ASP A 87 -0.40 -1.43 8.74
C ASP A 87 -0.02 -2.43 7.63
N MET A 88 0.22 -1.92 6.42
CA MET A 88 0.58 -2.69 5.23
C MET A 88 2.10 -2.83 5.11
N ASN A 89 2.81 -3.36 6.00
CA ASN A 89 4.26 -3.66 5.95
C ASN A 89 4.99 -3.29 4.62
N THR A 90 4.95 -1.99 4.27
CA THR A 90 5.49 -1.48 2.99
C THR A 90 6.98 -1.75 2.84
N ASN A 91 7.74 -1.79 3.95
CA ASN A 91 9.14 -2.17 3.93
C ASN A 91 9.33 -3.62 3.44
N GLY A 92 8.49 -4.54 3.92
CA GLY A 92 8.49 -5.92 3.46
C GLY A 92 8.17 -6.00 1.97
N MET A 93 7.12 -5.30 1.51
CA MET A 93 6.78 -5.25 0.09
C MET A 93 7.93 -4.72 -0.77
N LEU A 94 8.58 -3.62 -0.36
CA LEU A 94 9.73 -3.07 -1.07
C LEU A 94 10.94 -4.03 -1.12
N ASN A 95 11.09 -4.90 -0.13
CA ASN A 95 12.19 -5.86 -0.14
C ASN A 95 11.88 -7.09 -1.00
N ASP A 96 10.62 -7.48 -1.09
CA ASP A 96 10.17 -8.74 -1.65
C ASP A 96 9.61 -8.64 -3.08
N LEU A 97 9.22 -7.42 -3.52
CA LEU A 97 8.54 -7.18 -4.79
C LEU A 97 9.40 -6.36 -5.76
N PRO A 98 10.12 -7.00 -6.70
CA PRO A 98 10.87 -6.30 -7.75
C PRO A 98 10.00 -5.34 -8.58
N THR A 99 8.73 -5.66 -8.80
CA THR A 99 7.79 -4.79 -9.51
C THR A 99 7.60 -3.47 -8.77
N LEU A 100 7.35 -3.49 -7.47
CA LEU A 100 7.22 -2.26 -6.67
C LEU A 100 8.52 -1.47 -6.62
N GLN A 101 9.66 -2.15 -6.46
CA GLN A 101 10.98 -1.49 -6.52
C GLN A 101 11.21 -0.78 -7.86
N GLY A 102 10.82 -1.43 -8.97
CA GLY A 102 10.90 -0.85 -10.31
C GLY A 102 10.05 0.41 -10.45
N LYS A 103 8.82 0.40 -9.94
CA LYS A 103 7.91 1.54 -9.96
C LYS A 103 8.42 2.73 -9.15
N VAL A 104 8.85 2.49 -7.91
CA VAL A 104 9.48 3.52 -7.07
C VAL A 104 10.73 4.11 -7.75
N SER A 105 11.55 3.25 -8.37
CA SER A 105 12.73 3.71 -9.11
C SER A 105 12.38 4.56 -10.33
N GLU A 106 11.29 4.25 -11.02
CA GLU A 106 10.77 5.02 -12.15
C GLU A 106 10.26 6.39 -11.70
N ASP A 107 9.51 6.45 -10.59
CA ASP A 107 9.06 7.67 -9.96
C ASP A 107 10.26 8.58 -9.62
N LEU A 108 11.23 8.04 -8.88
CA LEU A 108 12.44 8.77 -8.50
C LEU A 108 13.20 9.30 -9.71
N ARG A 109 13.36 8.48 -10.74
CA ARG A 109 14.04 8.89 -11.98
C ARG A 109 13.29 10.02 -12.67
N THR A 110 11.98 9.97 -12.73
CA THR A 110 11.13 10.98 -13.38
C THR A 110 11.27 12.32 -12.66
N TYR A 111 11.03 12.36 -11.36
CA TYR A 111 11.09 13.60 -10.58
C TYR A 111 12.54 14.15 -10.46
N THR A 112 13.54 13.27 -10.39
CA THR A 112 14.96 13.69 -10.41
C THR A 112 15.31 14.38 -11.73
N ASN A 113 14.87 13.84 -12.88
CA ASN A 113 15.12 14.47 -14.17
C ASN A 113 14.44 15.84 -14.29
N GLU A 114 13.22 15.99 -13.75
CA GLU A 114 12.52 17.27 -13.72
C GLU A 114 13.23 18.27 -12.81
N ALA A 115 13.65 17.86 -11.61
CA ALA A 115 14.43 18.70 -10.69
C ALA A 115 15.76 19.18 -11.31
N LEU A 116 16.51 18.28 -11.96
CA LEU A 116 17.74 18.63 -12.66
C LEU A 116 17.52 19.59 -13.82
N LYS A 117 16.43 19.40 -14.58
CA LYS A 117 16.06 20.29 -15.68
C LYS A 117 15.73 21.69 -15.18
N ASP A 118 14.96 21.80 -14.10
CA ASP A 118 14.58 23.06 -13.50
C ASP A 118 15.78 23.77 -12.89
N ALA A 119 16.59 23.07 -12.10
CA ALA A 119 17.81 23.62 -11.50
C ALA A 119 18.78 24.15 -12.55
N LYS A 120 18.87 23.49 -13.72
CA LYS A 120 19.73 23.95 -14.83
C LYS A 120 19.16 25.19 -15.54
N ALA A 121 17.83 25.31 -15.61
CA ALA A 121 17.17 26.45 -16.25
C ALA A 121 17.16 27.71 -15.35
N SER A 122 17.39 27.56 -14.08
CA SER A 122 17.35 28.59 -13.06
C SER A 122 18.79 28.93 -12.64
N ASP A 123 19.16 30.23 -12.57
CA ASP A 123 20.50 30.69 -12.21
C ASP A 123 20.78 30.53 -10.69
N TYR A 124 20.52 29.35 -10.14
CA TYR A 124 20.82 29.08 -8.74
C TYR A 124 22.31 28.95 -8.48
N THR A 125 22.78 29.63 -7.46
CA THR A 125 24.20 29.56 -7.03
C THR A 125 24.41 28.57 -5.87
N GLY A 126 23.31 28.08 -5.24
CA GLY A 126 23.29 27.13 -4.13
C GLY A 126 22.63 25.80 -4.48
N SER A 127 22.54 24.93 -3.51
CA SER A 127 21.70 23.72 -3.62
C SER A 127 20.21 24.08 -3.56
N VAL A 128 19.40 23.33 -4.31
CA VAL A 128 17.94 23.49 -4.35
C VAL A 128 17.28 22.18 -4.02
N THR A 129 16.28 22.20 -3.13
CA THR A 129 15.52 21.03 -2.74
C THR A 129 14.10 21.11 -3.27
N TYR A 130 13.69 20.07 -3.94
CA TYR A 130 12.37 19.90 -4.56
C TYR A 130 11.60 18.81 -3.80
N PRO A 131 10.56 19.14 -3.03
CA PRO A 131 9.64 18.14 -2.53
C PRO A 131 8.82 17.56 -3.68
N PHE A 132 8.45 16.30 -3.61
CA PHE A 132 7.59 15.65 -4.60
C PHE A 132 6.64 14.65 -3.96
N VAL A 133 5.54 14.40 -4.65
CA VAL A 133 4.58 13.34 -4.33
C VAL A 133 3.94 12.85 -5.63
N THR A 134 3.94 11.55 -5.84
CA THR A 134 3.24 10.96 -6.99
C THR A 134 1.75 10.79 -6.70
N ASN A 135 0.95 10.68 -7.75
CA ASN A 135 -0.42 10.19 -7.58
C ASN A 135 -0.40 8.72 -7.18
N TRP A 136 -1.48 8.27 -6.54
CA TRP A 136 -1.71 6.86 -6.31
C TRP A 136 -1.81 6.10 -7.64
N GLN A 137 -1.05 5.04 -7.77
CA GLN A 137 -0.98 4.19 -8.95
C GLN A 137 -1.41 2.77 -8.58
N PRO A 138 -2.35 2.17 -9.32
CA PRO A 138 -2.78 0.80 -9.08
C PRO A 138 -1.69 -0.18 -9.51
N GLU A 139 -1.44 -1.16 -8.68
CA GLU A 139 -0.47 -2.24 -8.90
C GLU A 139 -1.08 -3.60 -8.58
N LYS A 140 -0.44 -4.64 -9.04
CA LYS A 140 -0.87 -6.01 -8.81
C LYS A 140 0.34 -6.91 -8.55
N VAL A 141 0.22 -7.75 -7.55
CA VAL A 141 1.21 -8.79 -7.29
C VAL A 141 0.86 -10.04 -8.09
N GLU A 142 1.78 -10.54 -8.89
CA GLU A 142 1.61 -11.82 -9.54
C GLU A 142 2.07 -12.95 -8.59
N LYS A 143 1.35 -14.07 -8.59
CA LYS A 143 1.67 -15.21 -7.73
C LYS A 143 3.08 -15.77 -7.98
N SER A 144 3.55 -15.68 -9.21
CA SER A 144 4.91 -16.09 -9.60
C SER A 144 5.99 -15.16 -9.07
N GLU A 145 5.68 -13.91 -8.79
CA GLU A 145 6.58 -12.96 -8.18
C GLU A 145 6.74 -13.24 -6.68
N ASN A 146 5.62 -13.26 -5.95
CA ASN A 146 5.62 -13.56 -4.52
C ASN A 146 4.26 -14.08 -4.07
N SER A 147 4.18 -15.35 -3.69
CA SER A 147 2.92 -15.97 -3.27
C SER A 147 2.37 -15.37 -1.98
N ASN A 148 3.23 -14.95 -1.03
CA ASN A 148 2.79 -14.37 0.22
C ASN A 148 2.06 -13.03 -0.03
N TRP A 149 2.65 -12.12 -0.79
CA TRP A 149 2.05 -10.83 -1.12
C TRP A 149 0.87 -10.97 -2.09
N PHE A 150 0.90 -11.95 -3.01
CA PHE A 150 -0.25 -12.25 -3.85
C PHE A 150 -1.49 -12.57 -3.03
N TYR A 151 -1.37 -13.38 -1.98
CA TYR A 151 -2.50 -13.72 -1.11
C TYR A 151 -2.77 -12.67 -0.01
N ALA A 152 -1.77 -11.87 0.35
CA ALA A 152 -1.93 -10.83 1.37
C ALA A 152 -2.73 -9.63 0.87
N VAL A 153 -2.45 -9.16 -0.34
CA VAL A 153 -3.03 -7.94 -0.91
C VAL A 153 -3.57 -8.14 -2.33
N GLY A 154 -2.93 -8.95 -3.17
CA GLY A 154 -3.30 -9.15 -4.57
C GLY A 154 -3.15 -7.89 -5.41
N GLY A 155 -4.14 -6.99 -5.39
CA GLY A 155 -4.06 -5.64 -5.93
C GLY A 155 -3.81 -4.63 -4.81
N TYR A 156 -3.12 -3.53 -5.11
CA TYR A 156 -2.86 -2.44 -4.17
C TYR A 156 -2.56 -1.15 -4.93
N HIS A 157 -2.50 -0.04 -4.23
CA HIS A 157 -2.01 1.22 -4.79
C HIS A 157 -0.70 1.60 -4.13
N HIS A 158 0.20 2.21 -4.91
CA HIS A 158 1.41 2.81 -4.38
C HIS A 158 1.51 4.28 -4.74
N ALA A 159 2.27 5.02 -3.96
CA ALA A 159 2.75 6.36 -4.25
C ALA A 159 4.14 6.55 -3.64
N THR A 160 4.92 7.46 -4.22
CA THR A 160 6.27 7.81 -3.75
C THR A 160 6.30 9.28 -3.39
N ALA A 161 6.88 9.62 -2.25
CA ALA A 161 6.97 11.01 -1.80
C ALA A 161 8.28 11.28 -1.06
N ASP A 162 8.72 12.51 -0.98
CA ASP A 162 9.69 13.20 -0.14
C ASP A 162 10.45 14.28 -0.95
N THR A 163 11.80 14.26 -1.02
CA THR A 163 12.57 15.37 -1.55
C THR A 163 13.73 14.95 -2.45
N ILE A 164 14.03 15.80 -3.43
CA ILE A 164 15.22 15.70 -4.29
C ILE A 164 16.03 16.99 -4.10
N THR A 165 17.31 16.88 -3.75
CA THR A 165 18.23 18.00 -3.63
C THR A 165 19.22 17.99 -4.79
N VAL A 166 19.25 19.06 -5.56
CA VAL A 166 20.20 19.29 -6.65
C VAL A 166 21.28 20.25 -6.18
N TYR A 167 22.54 19.92 -6.42
CA TYR A 167 23.69 20.71 -6.03
C TYR A 167 24.24 21.53 -7.21
N PRO A 168 25.03 22.63 -6.97
CA PRO A 168 25.54 23.49 -8.02
C PRO A 168 26.45 22.80 -9.05
N ASN A 169 27.07 21.69 -8.66
CA ASN A 169 27.91 20.88 -9.56
C ASN A 169 27.11 19.92 -10.46
N GLY A 170 25.76 19.94 -10.37
CA GLY A 170 24.87 19.08 -11.12
C GLY A 170 24.68 17.67 -10.53
N SER A 171 25.31 17.37 -9.38
CA SER A 171 24.98 16.15 -8.63
C SER A 171 23.65 16.31 -7.89
N TYR A 172 23.08 15.20 -7.45
CA TYR A 172 21.83 15.22 -6.68
C TYR A 172 21.83 14.14 -5.59
N THR A 173 20.96 14.32 -4.63
CA THR A 173 20.56 13.30 -3.66
C THR A 173 19.04 13.31 -3.55
N TYR A 174 18.47 12.18 -3.15
CA TYR A 174 17.06 12.13 -2.83
C TYR A 174 16.80 11.42 -1.49
N LYS A 175 15.73 11.82 -0.86
CA LYS A 175 15.07 11.07 0.20
C LYS A 175 13.72 10.64 -0.35
N TYR A 176 13.24 9.47 0.07
CA TYR A 176 11.90 9.03 -0.29
C TYR A 176 11.30 8.05 0.71
N GLN A 177 9.98 8.02 0.73
CA GLN A 177 9.17 6.97 1.31
C GLN A 177 8.22 6.44 0.24
N ALA A 178 8.07 5.13 0.18
CA ALA A 178 7.00 4.51 -0.58
C ALA A 178 5.78 4.37 0.34
N HIS A 179 4.62 4.68 -0.20
CA HIS A 179 3.32 4.55 0.46
C HIS A 179 2.54 3.49 -0.28
N THR A 180 1.85 2.65 0.47
CA THR A 180 0.98 1.61 -0.08
C THR A 180 -0.37 1.65 0.58
N ALA A 181 -1.40 1.33 -0.18
CA ALA A 181 -2.77 1.28 0.33
C ALA A 181 -3.60 0.26 -0.44
N ASP A 182 -4.53 -0.37 0.27
CA ASP A 182 -5.49 -1.34 -0.27
C ASP A 182 -6.70 -1.42 0.66
N ARG A 183 -7.82 -1.89 0.14
CA ARG A 183 -8.92 -2.35 0.97
C ARG A 183 -8.96 -3.87 0.97
N TYR A 184 -8.81 -4.44 2.15
CA TYR A 184 -8.96 -5.87 2.33
C TYR A 184 -10.44 -6.22 2.27
N ASN A 185 -10.94 -6.37 1.05
CA ASN A 185 -12.33 -6.70 0.72
C ASN A 185 -12.40 -8.03 -0.05
N ARG A 186 -13.60 -8.47 -0.36
CA ARG A 186 -13.86 -9.74 -1.07
C ARG A 186 -14.84 -9.52 -2.22
N ASP A 187 -14.33 -9.57 -3.45
CA ASP A 187 -15.13 -9.32 -4.67
C ASP A 187 -16.05 -10.49 -5.06
N GLY A 188 -15.97 -11.62 -4.38
CA GLY A 188 -16.71 -12.83 -4.74
C GLY A 188 -16.19 -13.54 -5.98
N GLY A 189 -16.59 -14.80 -6.13
CA GLY A 189 -16.27 -15.60 -7.33
C GLY A 189 -14.86 -16.15 -7.44
N LYS A 190 -13.92 -15.71 -6.61
CA LYS A 190 -12.56 -16.25 -6.57
C LYS A 190 -12.48 -17.37 -5.52
N LYS A 191 -11.77 -18.45 -5.87
CA LYS A 191 -11.41 -19.51 -4.92
C LYS A 191 -9.93 -19.44 -4.69
N PHE A 192 -9.52 -19.25 -3.46
CA PHE A 192 -8.11 -19.28 -3.07
C PHE A 192 -7.83 -20.61 -2.37
N GLY A 193 -7.03 -21.44 -3.01
CA GLY A 193 -6.37 -22.54 -2.32
C GLY A 193 -5.07 -22.00 -1.72
N ILE A 194 -5.02 -21.79 -0.43
CA ILE A 194 -3.80 -21.41 0.28
C ILE A 194 -3.25 -22.68 0.95
N GLY A 195 -2.36 -23.38 0.27
CA GLY A 195 -1.86 -24.66 0.74
C GLY A 195 -2.99 -25.71 0.86
N PRO A 196 -3.10 -26.44 1.98
CA PRO A 196 -4.14 -27.42 2.21
C PRO A 196 -5.53 -26.82 2.53
N ILE A 197 -5.64 -25.50 2.60
CA ILE A 197 -6.86 -24.82 3.03
C ILE A 197 -7.47 -24.13 1.80
N ALA A 198 -8.68 -24.53 1.46
CA ALA A 198 -9.50 -23.87 0.46
C ALA A 198 -10.41 -22.86 1.17
N VAL A 199 -10.01 -21.59 1.19
CA VAL A 199 -10.86 -20.49 1.61
C VAL A 199 -11.45 -19.86 0.36
N SER A 200 -12.75 -19.73 0.26
CA SER A 200 -13.39 -19.05 -0.86
C SER A 200 -13.77 -17.62 -0.48
N ASP A 201 -13.63 -16.70 -1.44
CA ASP A 201 -14.08 -15.32 -1.22
C ASP A 201 -15.56 -15.25 -0.86
N ASN A 202 -16.39 -16.14 -1.41
CA ASN A 202 -17.82 -16.20 -1.07
C ASN A 202 -18.06 -16.55 0.40
N GLU A 203 -17.27 -17.48 0.96
CA GLU A 203 -17.37 -17.81 2.39
C GLU A 203 -16.97 -16.63 3.26
N LEU A 204 -15.87 -15.96 2.92
CA LEU A 204 -15.43 -14.75 3.64
C LEU A 204 -16.44 -13.60 3.53
N GLN A 205 -17.06 -13.40 2.35
CA GLN A 205 -18.16 -12.44 2.21
C GLN A 205 -19.32 -12.74 3.16
N GLU A 206 -19.71 -14.02 3.27
CA GLU A 206 -20.79 -14.41 4.18
C GLU A 206 -20.43 -14.18 5.65
N LEU A 207 -19.16 -14.36 6.04
CA LEU A 207 -18.69 -14.01 7.39
C LEU A 207 -18.79 -12.49 7.65
N HIS A 208 -18.47 -11.65 6.66
CA HIS A 208 -18.63 -10.20 6.75
C HIS A 208 -20.11 -9.80 6.87
N ARG A 209 -20.98 -10.37 6.02
CA ARG A 209 -22.42 -10.12 6.03
C ARG A 209 -23.09 -10.62 7.30
N SER A 210 -22.55 -11.66 7.93
CA SER A 210 -23.04 -12.19 9.20
C SER A 210 -22.51 -11.45 10.44
N GLY A 211 -21.59 -10.50 10.26
CA GLY A 211 -21.07 -9.66 11.35
C GLY A 211 -20.04 -10.35 12.25
N ILE A 212 -19.40 -11.44 11.79
CA ILE A 212 -18.37 -12.15 12.58
C ILE A 212 -16.97 -12.06 12.00
N ALA A 213 -16.82 -11.43 10.83
CA ALA A 213 -15.53 -10.99 10.27
C ALA A 213 -15.77 -9.67 9.55
N GLN A 214 -14.76 -8.80 9.47
CA GLN A 214 -14.95 -7.45 8.94
C GLN A 214 -13.83 -7.03 8.01
N GLU A 215 -14.21 -6.48 6.84
CA GLU A 215 -13.33 -5.79 5.91
C GLU A 215 -12.70 -4.55 6.54
N TYR A 216 -11.49 -4.20 6.10
CA TYR A 216 -10.73 -3.10 6.68
C TYR A 216 -9.77 -2.49 5.66
N ASN A 217 -9.24 -1.32 5.96
CA ASN A 217 -8.24 -0.67 5.15
C ASN A 217 -6.83 -1.12 5.55
N LEU A 218 -6.01 -1.40 4.53
CA LEU A 218 -4.57 -1.58 4.64
C LEU A 218 -3.90 -0.28 4.18
N VAL A 219 -3.08 0.31 5.02
CA VAL A 219 -2.28 1.49 4.67
C VAL A 219 -0.92 1.37 5.32
N GLY A 220 0.12 1.73 4.60
CA GLY A 220 1.47 1.65 5.13
C GLY A 220 2.43 2.59 4.41
N GLU A 221 3.55 2.80 5.06
CA GLU A 221 4.66 3.59 4.54
C GLU A 221 5.98 2.88 4.81
N SER A 222 6.94 3.08 3.94
CA SER A 222 8.29 2.59 4.18
C SER A 222 9.05 3.49 5.17
N GLU A 223 10.15 3.00 5.68
CA GLU A 223 11.17 3.88 6.24
C GLU A 223 11.66 4.87 5.18
N VAL A 224 12.17 6.03 5.64
CA VAL A 224 12.82 6.98 4.77
C VAL A 224 14.08 6.36 4.21
N ARG A 225 14.19 6.31 2.89
CA ARG A 225 15.36 5.82 2.17
C ARG A 225 16.05 6.97 1.46
N THR A 226 17.37 6.85 1.25
CA THR A 226 18.19 7.85 0.60
C THR A 226 18.97 7.24 -0.55
N GLY A 227 19.23 8.05 -1.55
CA GLY A 227 20.08 7.66 -2.67
C GLY A 227 20.84 8.82 -3.27
N PRO A 228 21.78 8.47 -4.19
CA PRO A 228 22.59 9.45 -4.89
C PRO A 228 21.74 10.37 -5.72
#